data_4a5bde193832c51e67b0caee39baccb5
#
_entry.id   4a5bde193832c51e67b0caee39baccb5
#
_cell.length_a   1.000
_cell.length_b   1.000
_cell.length_c   1.000
_cell.angle_alpha   90.00
_cell.angle_beta   90.00
_cell.angle_gamma   90.00
#
_symmetry.space_group_name_H-M   'P 1'
#
loop_
_entity.id
_entity.type
_entity.pdbx_description
1 polymer ?
#
loop_
_entity_poly.entity_id
_entity_poly.type
_entity_poly.pdbx_seq_one_letter_code
_entity_poly.pdbx_strand_id
1 'polypeptide(L)'
;MSSSNRRHFAITVEQAASESPSLAHLAALTRESTMRFKLVEFLIPPMLRASIKPGPIEGDQWCLLVANAACATKLKQLVPAMAAHLRVKGYPTQDIRLKVLR
;
A
#
# COMPACT_ATOMS: atom_id res chain seq x y z
N MET A 1 4.54 2.99 -32.26
CA MET A 1 4.76 3.35 -31.72
C MET A 1 4.72 3.51 -31.46
N SER A 2 5.00 2.91 -31.57
CA SER A 2 5.30 3.14 -31.00
C SER A 2 5.37 2.96 -30.78
N SER A 3 5.74 2.42 -31.00
CA SER A 3 6.15 2.43 -30.50
C SER A 3 6.38 2.28 -30.37
N SER A 4 6.81 1.89 -30.75
CA SER A 4 7.32 2.01 -30.35
C SER A 4 7.59 2.06 -30.23
N ASN A 5 7.99 1.89 -30.70
CA ASN A 5 8.48 2.25 -30.28
C ASN A 5 8.64 2.22 -30.16
N ARG A 6 8.83 1.96 -30.65
CA ARG A 6 9.21 2.17 -30.17
C ARG A 6 9.56 1.77 -30.12
N ARG A 7 9.90 1.33 -30.41
CA ARG A 7 10.34 1.26 -29.92
C ARG A 7 10.94 1.33 -29.90
N HIS A 8 11.46 1.16 -30.32
CA HIS A 8 12.03 1.49 -29.75
C HIS A 8 12.23 1.82 -29.30
N PHE A 9 12.56 2.50 -29.96
CA PHE A 9 12.68 1.91 -28.65
C PHE A 9 12.91 0.42 -28.65
N ALA A 10 13.88 0.01 -27.92
CA ALA A 10 14.18 -1.41 -27.82
C ALA A 10 13.11 -2.18 -27.08
N ILE A 11 12.38 -1.51 -26.17
CA ILE A 11 11.35 -2.16 -25.35
C ILE A 11 9.97 -1.73 -25.79
N THR A 12 9.08 -2.72 -25.94
CA THR A 12 7.68 -2.39 -26.22
C THR A 12 7.01 -1.85 -24.96
N VAL A 13 5.90 -1.14 -25.16
CA VAL A 13 5.12 -0.65 -24.03
C VAL A 13 4.61 -1.80 -23.17
N GLU A 14 4.15 -2.86 -23.80
CA GLU A 14 3.65 -4.01 -23.06
C GLU A 14 4.74 -4.69 -22.25
N GLN A 15 5.93 -4.80 -22.80
CA GLN A 15 7.03 -5.41 -22.09
C GLN A 15 7.44 -4.57 -20.89
N ALA A 16 7.49 -3.24 -21.07
CA ALA A 16 7.83 -2.36 -19.96
C ALA A 16 6.78 -2.45 -18.85
N ALA A 17 5.50 -2.54 -19.21
CA ALA A 17 4.43 -2.62 -18.23
C ALA A 17 4.47 -3.93 -17.46
N SER A 18 4.90 -5.03 -18.10
CA SER A 18 4.97 -6.31 -17.41
C SER A 18 6.19 -6.42 -16.50
N GLU A 19 7.25 -5.68 -16.80
CA GLU A 19 8.47 -5.70 -15.99
C GLU A 19 8.49 -4.61 -14.94
N SER A 20 7.85 -3.49 -15.22
CA SER A 20 7.81 -2.34 -14.31
C SER A 20 6.42 -1.75 -14.32
N PRO A 21 5.83 -1.48 -13.15
CA PRO A 21 4.50 -0.87 -13.13
C PRO A 21 4.50 0.48 -13.83
N SER A 22 3.42 0.77 -14.55
CA SER A 22 3.23 2.07 -15.15
C SER A 22 2.94 3.11 -14.07
N LEU A 23 3.10 4.40 -14.42
CA LEU A 23 2.77 5.47 -13.50
C LEU A 23 1.29 5.44 -13.14
N ALA A 24 0.42 5.12 -14.11
CA ALA A 24 -1.00 5.02 -13.83
C ALA A 24 -1.30 3.91 -12.84
N HIS A 25 -0.61 2.79 -12.97
CA HIS A 25 -0.77 1.67 -12.05
C HIS A 25 -0.30 2.05 -10.65
N LEU A 26 0.87 2.69 -10.54
CA LEU A 26 1.39 3.13 -9.26
C LEU A 26 0.46 4.14 -8.59
N ALA A 27 -0.10 5.06 -9.38
CA ALA A 27 -1.05 6.03 -8.85
C ALA A 27 -2.31 5.35 -8.32
N ALA A 28 -2.78 4.32 -9.03
CA ALA A 28 -3.95 3.56 -8.60
C ALA A 28 -3.67 2.85 -7.28
N LEU A 29 -2.49 2.24 -7.14
CA LEU A 29 -2.12 1.56 -5.90
C LEU A 29 -2.00 2.55 -4.74
N THR A 30 -1.48 3.74 -5.01
CA THR A 30 -1.36 4.77 -3.98
C THR A 30 -2.74 5.21 -3.49
N ARG A 31 -3.69 5.40 -4.41
CA ARG A 31 -5.05 5.76 -4.04
C ARG A 31 -5.71 4.66 -3.23
N GLU A 32 -5.51 3.41 -3.62
CA GLU A 32 -6.07 2.28 -2.90
C GLU A 32 -5.49 2.17 -1.50
N SER A 33 -4.19 2.37 -1.35
CA SER A 33 -3.55 2.35 -0.05
C SER A 33 -4.11 3.43 0.87
N THR A 34 -4.29 4.62 0.33
CA THR A 34 -4.87 5.73 1.10
C THR A 34 -6.30 5.45 1.49
N MET A 35 -7.08 4.85 0.59
CA MET A 35 -8.46 4.49 0.91
C MET A 35 -8.53 3.45 2.00
N ARG A 36 -7.67 2.45 1.94
CA ARG A 36 -7.62 1.44 2.99
C ARG A 36 -7.28 2.06 4.33
N PHE A 37 -6.34 2.99 4.34
CA PHE A 37 -5.96 3.66 5.56
C PHE A 37 -7.15 4.43 6.15
N LYS A 38 -7.91 5.14 5.32
CA LYS A 38 -9.08 5.87 5.79
C LYS A 38 -10.13 4.94 6.39
N LEU A 39 -10.28 3.75 5.84
CA LEU A 39 -11.26 2.79 6.34
C LEU A 39 -10.90 2.25 7.71
N VAL A 40 -9.62 2.15 8.04
CA VAL A 40 -9.18 1.61 9.33
C VAL A 40 -8.73 2.68 10.31
N GLU A 41 -8.69 3.92 9.87
CA GLU A 41 -8.17 5.02 10.68
C GLU A 41 -8.87 5.15 12.02
N PHE A 42 -10.18 4.90 12.05
CA PHE A 42 -10.93 5.01 13.29
C PHE A 42 -10.53 3.98 14.33
N LEU A 43 -9.88 2.89 13.91
CA LEU A 43 -9.38 1.86 14.82
C LEU A 43 -8.04 2.28 15.44
N ILE A 44 -7.41 3.30 14.88
CA ILE A 44 -6.09 3.74 15.33
C ILE A 44 -6.27 4.95 16.26
N PRO A 45 -5.70 4.89 17.46
CA PRO A 45 -5.78 6.05 18.37
C PRO A 45 -5.24 7.31 17.71
N PRO A 46 -5.88 8.46 17.91
CA PRO A 46 -5.45 9.70 17.27
C PRO A 46 -3.98 10.04 17.48
N MET A 47 -3.44 9.69 18.63
CA MET A 47 -2.03 9.97 18.93
C MET A 47 -1.08 9.24 18.01
N LEU A 48 -1.49 8.08 17.50
CA LEU A 48 -0.65 7.27 16.63
C LEU A 48 -0.80 7.62 15.16
N ARG A 49 -1.91 8.23 14.77
CA ARG A 49 -2.19 8.48 13.34
C ARG A 49 -1.13 9.32 12.66
N ALA A 50 -0.61 10.31 13.36
CA ALA A 50 0.40 11.19 12.78
C ALA A 50 1.71 10.46 12.50
N SER A 51 1.94 9.33 13.17
CA SER A 51 3.16 8.55 13.03
C SER A 51 3.03 7.41 12.03
N ILE A 52 1.88 7.29 11.38
CA ILE A 52 1.59 6.18 10.49
C ILE A 52 1.20 6.73 9.14
N LYS A 53 1.76 6.15 8.07
CA LYS A 53 1.41 6.51 6.70
C LYS A 53 1.13 5.26 5.91
N PRO A 54 0.15 5.32 4.97
CA PRO A 54 -0.06 4.19 4.07
C PRO A 54 1.14 4.00 3.18
N GLY A 55 1.56 2.76 3.04
CA GLY A 55 2.69 2.39 2.21
C GLY A 55 2.25 1.56 1.01
N PRO A 56 3.21 0.92 0.35
CA PRO A 56 2.91 0.17 -0.87
C PRO A 56 2.04 -1.06 -0.62
N ILE A 57 1.24 -1.37 -1.64
CA ILE A 57 0.44 -2.60 -1.67
C ILE A 57 1.14 -3.56 -2.63
N GLU A 58 1.40 -4.77 -2.16
CA GLU A 58 2.04 -5.80 -2.97
C GLU A 58 1.19 -7.06 -2.90
N GLY A 59 0.41 -7.31 -3.94
CA GLY A 59 -0.50 -8.44 -3.95
C GLY A 59 -1.49 -8.38 -2.81
N ASP A 60 -1.46 -9.38 -1.93
CA ASP A 60 -2.34 -9.46 -0.77
C ASP A 60 -1.80 -8.71 0.43
N GLN A 61 -0.60 -8.18 0.32
CA GLN A 61 0.06 -7.53 1.43
C GLN A 61 -0.06 -6.02 1.33
N TRP A 62 -0.33 -5.41 2.46
CA TRP A 62 -0.40 -3.95 2.56
C TRP A 62 0.61 -3.50 3.60
N CYS A 63 1.46 -2.58 3.21
CA CYS A 63 2.50 -2.06 4.09
C CYS A 63 2.07 -0.74 4.70
N LEU A 64 2.32 -0.59 6.00
CA LEU A 64 2.13 0.68 6.70
C LEU A 64 3.48 1.16 7.18
N LEU A 65 3.76 2.42 6.94
CA LEU A 65 5.02 3.04 7.35
C LEU A 65 4.83 3.67 8.72
N VAL A 66 5.68 3.31 9.65
CA VAL A 66 5.55 3.73 11.04
C VAL A 66 6.80 4.50 11.46
N ALA A 67 6.62 5.62 12.16
CA ALA A 67 7.73 6.50 12.47
C ALA A 67 8.74 5.90 13.44
N ASN A 68 8.31 5.03 14.35
CA ASN A 68 9.22 4.45 15.33
C ASN A 68 8.73 3.08 15.81
N ALA A 69 9.61 2.37 16.50
CA ALA A 69 9.32 1.02 16.96
C ALA A 69 8.22 0.96 18.02
N ALA A 70 8.15 1.96 18.88
CA ALA A 70 7.12 1.98 19.92
C ALA A 70 5.73 2.07 19.29
N CYS A 71 5.59 2.89 18.27
CA CYS A 71 4.34 3.03 17.53
C CYS A 71 3.99 1.73 16.82
N ALA A 72 5.00 1.08 16.23
CA ALA A 72 4.80 -0.20 15.53
C ALA A 72 4.30 -1.26 16.50
N THR A 73 4.85 -1.31 17.70
CA THR A 73 4.43 -2.30 18.70
C THR A 73 2.95 -2.14 19.04
N LYS A 74 2.50 -0.91 19.23
CA LYS A 74 1.09 -0.65 19.53
C LYS A 74 0.21 -0.95 18.34
N LEU A 75 0.64 -0.54 17.16
CA LEU A 75 -0.15 -0.77 15.95
C LEU A 75 -0.28 -2.25 15.63
N LYS A 76 0.73 -3.03 15.92
CA LYS A 76 0.72 -4.46 15.67
C LYS A 76 -0.45 -5.14 16.38
N GLN A 77 -0.84 -4.65 17.54
CA GLN A 77 -1.97 -5.22 18.28
C GLN A 77 -3.30 -4.94 17.59
N LEU A 78 -3.35 -3.92 16.75
CA LEU A 78 -4.58 -3.54 16.04
C LEU A 78 -4.68 -4.20 14.66
N VAL A 79 -3.60 -4.79 14.18
CA VAL A 79 -3.56 -5.37 12.84
C VAL A 79 -4.68 -6.38 12.58
N PRO A 80 -4.96 -7.34 13.48
CA PRO A 80 -6.04 -8.30 13.23
C PRO A 80 -7.40 -7.61 13.03
N ALA A 81 -7.70 -6.59 13.84
CA ALA A 81 -8.96 -5.87 13.72
C ALA A 81 -9.01 -5.08 12.41
N MET A 82 -7.89 -4.48 12.03
CA MET A 82 -7.82 -3.73 10.79
C MET A 82 -8.01 -4.64 9.57
N ALA A 83 -7.37 -5.80 9.59
CA ALA A 83 -7.51 -6.75 8.50
C ALA A 83 -8.94 -7.27 8.38
N ALA A 84 -9.56 -7.56 9.52
CA ALA A 84 -10.95 -8.03 9.53
C ALA A 84 -11.89 -6.96 8.97
N HIS A 85 -11.67 -5.71 9.36
CA HIS A 85 -12.51 -4.62 8.88
C HIS A 85 -12.37 -4.42 7.37
N LEU A 86 -11.14 -4.51 6.87
CA LEU A 86 -10.90 -4.38 5.43
C LEU A 86 -11.59 -5.48 4.65
N ARG A 87 -11.58 -6.71 5.16
CA ARG A 87 -12.27 -7.82 4.50
C ARG A 87 -13.77 -7.57 4.43
N VAL A 88 -14.34 -7.06 5.51
CA VAL A 88 -15.77 -6.74 5.54
C VAL A 88 -16.11 -5.67 4.51
N LYS A 89 -15.20 -4.72 4.29
CA LYS A 89 -15.42 -3.63 3.34
C LYS A 89 -15.09 -4.01 1.89
N GLY A 90 -14.70 -5.26 1.65
CA GLY A 90 -14.43 -5.71 0.30
C GLY A 90 -13.01 -5.52 -0.18
N TYR A 91 -12.09 -5.24 0.72
CA TYR A 91 -10.67 -5.09 0.40
C TYR A 91 -9.91 -6.27 0.99
N PRO A 92 -9.80 -7.38 0.25
CA PRO A 92 -9.12 -8.55 0.77
C PRO A 92 -7.66 -8.24 1.06
N THR A 93 -7.30 -8.34 2.32
CA THR A 93 -5.94 -8.10 2.77
C THR A 93 -5.56 -9.27 3.65
N GLN A 94 -4.58 -10.06 3.20
CA GLN A 94 -4.16 -11.22 3.96
C GLN A 94 -3.14 -10.85 5.01
N ASP A 95 -2.33 -9.84 4.72
CA ASP A 95 -1.25 -9.49 5.61
C ASP A 95 -1.05 -7.97 5.61
N ILE A 96 -0.92 -7.41 6.80
CA ILE A 96 -0.58 -6.00 6.97
C ILE A 96 0.81 -5.96 7.59
N ARG A 97 1.76 -5.42 6.84
CA ARG A 97 3.13 -5.32 7.30
C ARG A 97 3.43 -3.93 7.82
N LEU A 98 4.20 -3.87 8.88
CA LEU A 98 4.61 -2.61 9.48
C LEU A 98 6.09 -2.41 9.23
N LYS A 99 6.42 -1.30 8.58
CA LYS A 99 7.81 -0.95 8.32
C LYS A 99 8.16 0.29 9.13
N VAL A 100 9.13 0.13 10.02
CA VAL A 100 9.58 1.25 10.86
C VAL A 100 10.54 2.10 10.06
N LEU A 101 10.25 3.39 10.00
CA LEU A 101 11.12 4.37 9.36
C LEU A 101 12.08 4.95 10.39
N ARG A 102 13.28 5.28 9.93
CA ARG A 102 14.27 5.83 10.82
C ARG A 102 14.73 7.18 10.37
#